data_863b7e4900d7936e1b93391a502685f2
#
_entry.id   863b7e4900d7936e1b93391a502685f2
#
_cell.length_a   1.000
_cell.length_b   1.000
_cell.length_c   1.000
_cell.angle_alpha   90.00
_cell.angle_beta   90.00
_cell.angle_gamma   90.00
#
_symmetry.space_group_name_H-M   'P 1'
#
loop_
_entity.id
_entity.type
_entity.pdbx_description
1 polymer ?
#
loop_
_entity_poly.entity_id
_entity_poly.type
_entity_poly.pdbx_seq_one_letter_code
_entity_poly.pdbx_strand_id
1 'polypeptide(L)'
;MARLDSHHLDAVRLLYTTLKGTSVSWALTGSTSLALQDLPLAPNDIDVQTTGEGAYSIEEQFTECMVEPVSFVSSEQIRSHFGKLVLEDTLVEIMGAVQKRREDGTWTSPVAIAEHRDIISVEGMQIPVLSLQYEAQAYDQLGRNERADVIRKHR
;
A
#
# COMPACT_ATOMS: atom_id res chain seq x y z
N MET A 1 -15.55 2.49 11.31
CA MET A 1 -15.20 1.15 11.76
C MET A 1 -14.64 0.32 10.60
N ALA A 2 -13.54 -0.35 10.82
CA ALA A 2 -12.94 -1.20 9.77
C ALA A 2 -13.89 -2.31 9.35
N ARG A 3 -13.91 -2.60 8.04
CA ARG A 3 -14.81 -3.61 7.48
C ARG A 3 -14.05 -4.75 6.82
N LEU A 4 -13.01 -5.22 7.52
CA LEU A 4 -12.22 -6.33 7.06
C LEU A 4 -12.78 -7.62 7.65
N ASP A 5 -12.75 -8.69 6.84
CA ASP A 5 -13.03 -10.01 7.40
C ASP A 5 -11.85 -10.45 8.26
N SER A 6 -12.00 -11.57 8.98
CA SER A 6 -10.99 -11.98 9.95
C SER A 6 -9.67 -12.37 9.30
N HIS A 7 -9.70 -13.01 8.14
CA HIS A 7 -8.46 -13.39 7.42
C HIS A 7 -7.69 -12.15 7.00
N HIS A 8 -8.41 -11.17 6.47
CA HIS A 8 -7.80 -9.94 6.00
C HIS A 8 -7.17 -9.16 7.15
N LEU A 9 -7.90 -9.05 8.26
CA LEU A 9 -7.38 -8.37 9.45
C LEU A 9 -6.18 -9.08 10.04
N ASP A 10 -6.20 -10.43 10.05
CA ASP A 10 -5.07 -11.22 10.53
C ASP A 10 -3.82 -10.99 9.66
N ALA A 11 -4.01 -10.87 8.35
CA ALA A 11 -2.89 -10.56 7.45
C ALA A 11 -2.31 -9.18 7.75
N VAL A 12 -3.17 -8.17 7.97
CA VAL A 12 -2.73 -6.83 8.36
C VAL A 12 -1.96 -6.89 9.67
N ARG A 13 -2.47 -7.65 10.65
CA ARG A 13 -1.81 -7.79 11.94
C ARG A 13 -0.42 -8.42 11.80
N LEU A 14 -0.30 -9.43 10.96
CA LEU A 14 0.98 -10.10 10.74
C LEU A 14 1.99 -9.16 10.08
N LEU A 15 1.57 -8.36 9.11
CA LEU A 15 2.42 -7.32 8.53
C LEU A 15 2.87 -6.34 9.60
N TYR A 16 1.93 -5.84 10.38
CA TYR A 16 2.22 -4.85 11.41
C TYR A 16 3.21 -5.39 12.45
N THR A 17 2.93 -6.57 13.01
CA THR A 17 3.78 -7.11 14.07
C THR A 17 5.18 -7.45 13.58
N THR A 18 5.30 -7.86 12.31
CA THR A 18 6.59 -8.18 11.73
C THR A 18 7.40 -6.92 11.42
N LEU A 19 6.76 -5.89 10.89
CA LEU A 19 7.48 -4.71 10.40
C LEU A 19 7.66 -3.59 11.43
N LYS A 20 6.85 -3.56 12.49
CA LYS A 20 6.88 -2.43 13.44
C LYS A 20 8.21 -2.25 14.15
N GLY A 21 8.97 -3.30 14.32
CA GLY A 21 10.27 -3.23 15.00
C GLY A 21 11.45 -3.07 14.06
N THR A 22 11.19 -2.91 12.76
CA THR A 22 12.24 -2.80 11.76
C THR A 22 12.43 -1.36 11.33
N SER A 23 13.49 -1.10 10.56
CA SER A 23 13.73 0.22 9.98
C SER A 23 12.98 0.43 8.67
N VAL A 24 12.15 -0.53 8.26
CA VAL A 24 11.40 -0.43 7.01
C VAL A 24 10.37 0.70 7.10
N SER A 25 10.42 1.63 6.14
CA SER A 25 9.41 2.67 6.02
C SER A 25 8.33 2.14 5.09
N TRP A 26 7.11 1.98 5.60
CA TRP A 26 6.02 1.38 4.83
C TRP A 26 4.69 2.02 5.19
N ALA A 27 3.70 1.82 4.33
CA ALA A 27 2.33 2.26 4.59
C ALA A 27 1.38 1.42 3.76
N LEU A 28 0.19 1.17 4.28
CA LEU A 28 -0.88 0.55 3.50
C LEU A 28 -1.43 1.58 2.52
N THR A 29 -1.84 1.10 1.35
CA THR A 29 -2.48 1.91 0.33
C THR A 29 -3.61 1.09 -0.30
N GLY A 30 -4.37 1.69 -1.22
CA GLY A 30 -5.42 0.98 -1.95
C GLY A 30 -6.64 0.66 -1.11
N SER A 31 -7.42 -0.35 -1.55
CA SER A 31 -8.73 -0.63 -0.96
C SER A 31 -8.69 -0.98 0.52
N THR A 32 -7.68 -1.72 0.96
CA THR A 32 -7.56 -2.07 2.39
C THR A 32 -7.33 -0.81 3.23
N SER A 33 -6.40 0.05 2.79
CA SER A 33 -6.12 1.30 3.49
C SER A 33 -7.38 2.17 3.58
N LEU A 34 -8.10 2.29 2.46
CA LEU A 34 -9.31 3.11 2.40
C LEU A 34 -10.41 2.53 3.29
N ALA A 35 -10.58 1.21 3.29
CA ALA A 35 -11.57 0.57 4.16
C ALA A 35 -11.24 0.79 5.64
N LEU A 36 -9.96 0.71 6.01
CA LEU A 36 -9.52 0.97 7.38
C LEU A 36 -9.74 2.43 7.78
N GLN A 37 -9.79 3.33 6.81
CA GLN A 37 -10.09 4.74 7.03
C GLN A 37 -11.58 5.02 6.86
N ASP A 38 -12.41 3.99 6.97
CA ASP A 38 -13.88 4.04 7.00
C ASP A 38 -14.54 4.45 5.68
N LEU A 39 -13.84 4.34 4.55
CA LEU A 39 -14.49 4.55 3.26
C LEU A 39 -15.37 3.34 2.92
N PRO A 40 -16.48 3.56 2.19
CA PRO A 40 -17.44 2.50 1.86
C PRO A 40 -16.95 1.63 0.70
N LEU A 41 -15.81 0.97 0.89
CA LEU A 41 -15.19 0.12 -0.12
C LEU A 41 -14.98 -1.28 0.45
N ALA A 42 -15.15 -2.28 -0.41
CA ALA A 42 -14.83 -3.65 -0.06
C ALA A 42 -13.35 -3.90 -0.40
N PRO A 43 -12.51 -4.21 0.59
CA PRO A 43 -11.10 -4.47 0.29
C PRO A 43 -10.93 -5.82 -0.39
N ASN A 44 -10.05 -5.86 -1.37
CA ASN A 44 -9.70 -7.10 -2.09
C ASN A 44 -8.36 -7.61 -1.58
N ASP A 45 -7.29 -6.99 -2.06
CA ASP A 45 -5.93 -7.35 -1.68
C ASP A 45 -5.36 -6.31 -0.75
N ILE A 46 -4.27 -6.65 -0.08
CA ILE A 46 -3.53 -5.69 0.72
C ILE A 46 -2.42 -5.10 -0.15
N ASP A 47 -2.38 -3.79 -0.28
CA ASP A 47 -1.33 -3.09 -1.01
C ASP A 47 -0.43 -2.37 -0.02
N VAL A 48 0.88 -2.59 -0.12
CA VAL A 48 1.88 -1.98 0.73
C VAL A 48 2.81 -1.15 -0.13
N GLN A 49 2.97 0.13 0.19
CA GLN A 49 4.01 0.94 -0.41
C GLN A 49 5.18 1.09 0.55
N THR A 50 6.38 1.11 0.00
CA THR A 50 7.61 1.20 0.78
C THR A 50 8.70 1.84 -0.08
N THR A 51 9.92 1.91 0.45
CA THR A 51 11.08 2.37 -0.31
C THR A 51 11.59 1.22 -1.19
N GLY A 52 12.53 1.54 -2.10
CA GLY A 52 13.15 0.48 -2.90
C GLY A 52 13.82 -0.58 -2.03
N GLU A 53 14.59 -0.16 -1.04
CA GLU A 53 15.22 -1.08 -0.09
C GLU A 53 14.18 -1.81 0.75
N GLY A 54 13.12 -1.10 1.14
CA GLY A 54 12.06 -1.68 1.97
C GLY A 54 11.38 -2.86 1.31
N ALA A 55 11.20 -2.81 -0.01
CA ALA A 55 10.56 -3.91 -0.73
C ALA A 55 11.35 -5.22 -0.55
N TYR A 56 12.66 -5.15 -0.69
CA TYR A 56 13.51 -6.34 -0.54
C TYR A 56 13.62 -6.76 0.93
N SER A 57 13.57 -5.80 1.86
CA SER A 57 13.57 -6.12 3.28
C SER A 57 12.29 -6.85 3.69
N ILE A 58 11.15 -6.44 3.15
CA ILE A 58 9.87 -7.13 3.39
C ILE A 58 9.95 -8.56 2.84
N GLU A 59 10.49 -8.72 1.64
CA GLU A 59 10.68 -10.04 1.06
C GLU A 59 11.50 -10.95 1.98
N GLU A 60 12.58 -10.44 2.56
CA GLU A 60 13.41 -11.21 3.48
C GLU A 60 12.63 -11.65 4.72
N GLN A 61 11.77 -10.77 5.25
CA GLN A 61 10.96 -11.09 6.43
C GLN A 61 9.91 -12.16 6.16
N PHE A 62 9.48 -12.29 4.93
CA PHE A 62 8.39 -13.19 4.55
C PHE A 62 8.78 -14.16 3.45
N THR A 63 10.04 -14.59 3.43
CA THR A 63 10.60 -15.42 2.36
C THR A 63 9.72 -16.62 2.00
N GLU A 64 9.20 -17.33 2.99
CA GLU A 64 8.39 -18.53 2.74
C GLU A 64 6.98 -18.23 2.24
N CYS A 65 6.55 -16.98 2.37
CA CYS A 65 5.21 -16.56 1.96
C CYS A 65 5.19 -15.95 0.56
N MET A 66 6.37 -15.69 -0.02
CA MET A 66 6.45 -15.05 -1.33
C MET A 66 5.93 -15.96 -2.43
N VAL A 67 5.06 -15.40 -3.30
CA VAL A 67 4.58 -16.10 -4.50
C VAL A 67 5.18 -15.48 -5.75
N GLU A 68 5.63 -14.24 -5.66
CA GLU A 68 6.35 -13.57 -6.74
C GLU A 68 7.47 -12.75 -6.12
N PRO A 69 8.73 -13.09 -6.41
CA PRO A 69 9.86 -12.34 -5.83
C PRO A 69 9.84 -10.86 -6.22
N VAL A 70 10.37 -10.02 -5.35
CA VAL A 70 10.46 -8.59 -5.65
C VAL A 70 11.43 -8.37 -6.81
N SER A 71 10.98 -7.62 -7.80
CA SER A 71 11.83 -7.22 -8.94
C SER A 71 11.33 -5.88 -9.48
N PHE A 72 12.18 -5.21 -10.25
CA PHE A 72 11.77 -3.93 -10.85
C PHE A 72 10.84 -4.19 -12.03
N VAL A 73 9.62 -3.63 -11.96
CA VAL A 73 8.57 -3.80 -12.96
C VAL A 73 8.16 -2.42 -13.46
N SER A 74 8.10 -2.26 -14.78
CA SER A 74 7.71 -1.00 -15.40
C SER A 74 6.58 -1.23 -16.39
N SER A 75 5.51 -0.45 -16.26
CA SER A 75 4.42 -0.39 -17.23
C SER A 75 4.42 0.99 -17.87
N GLU A 76 3.41 1.26 -18.69
CA GLU A 76 3.31 2.58 -19.35
C GLU A 76 3.15 3.72 -18.35
N GLN A 77 2.43 3.50 -17.25
CA GLN A 77 2.06 4.57 -16.34
C GLN A 77 2.73 4.51 -14.97
N ILE A 78 3.23 3.35 -14.58
CA ILE A 78 3.75 3.16 -13.21
C ILE A 78 4.90 2.15 -13.23
N ARG A 79 5.88 2.40 -12.39
CA ARG A 79 6.97 1.45 -12.18
C ARG A 79 7.37 1.42 -10.72
N SER A 80 7.85 0.28 -10.26
CA SER A 80 8.23 0.08 -8.86
C SER A 80 9.02 -1.22 -8.71
N HIS A 81 9.61 -1.40 -7.53
CA HIS A 81 10.13 -2.71 -7.12
C HIS A 81 8.92 -3.49 -6.57
N PHE A 82 8.47 -4.48 -7.31
CA PHE A 82 7.18 -5.12 -7.10
C PHE A 82 7.32 -6.59 -6.77
N GLY A 83 6.56 -7.06 -5.79
CA GLY A 83 6.47 -8.48 -5.43
C GLY A 83 5.13 -8.79 -4.82
N LYS A 84 4.85 -10.09 -4.67
CA LYS A 84 3.60 -10.57 -4.10
C LYS A 84 3.87 -11.66 -3.09
N LEU A 85 3.07 -11.66 -2.02
CA LEU A 85 3.09 -12.73 -1.04
C LEU A 85 1.67 -13.01 -0.57
N VAL A 86 1.48 -14.15 0.08
CA VAL A 86 0.18 -14.52 0.64
C VAL A 86 0.33 -14.68 2.14
N LEU A 87 -0.50 -13.97 2.89
CA LEU A 87 -0.57 -14.05 4.34
C LEU A 87 -2.02 -14.34 4.72
N GLU A 88 -2.26 -15.38 5.50
CA GLU A 88 -3.60 -15.75 5.98
C GLU A 88 -4.61 -15.75 4.83
N ASP A 89 -4.27 -16.44 3.75
CA ASP A 89 -5.08 -16.57 2.53
C ASP A 89 -5.40 -15.24 1.84
N THR A 90 -4.64 -14.19 2.18
CA THR A 90 -4.84 -12.86 1.58
C THR A 90 -3.63 -12.48 0.76
N LEU A 91 -3.85 -12.03 -0.48
CA LEU A 91 -2.77 -11.57 -1.34
C LEU A 91 -2.27 -10.20 -0.86
N VAL A 92 -0.96 -10.08 -0.74
CA VAL A 92 -0.31 -8.82 -0.39
C VAL A 92 0.62 -8.44 -1.54
N GLU A 93 0.45 -7.23 -2.05
CA GLU A 93 1.30 -6.69 -3.10
C GLU A 93 2.24 -5.65 -2.50
N ILE A 94 3.53 -5.78 -2.79
CA ILE A 94 4.57 -4.86 -2.32
C ILE A 94 4.97 -3.96 -3.47
N MET A 95 4.99 -2.64 -3.23
CA MET A 95 5.40 -1.67 -4.24
C MET A 95 6.43 -0.72 -3.62
N GLY A 96 7.70 -0.88 -4.01
CA GLY A 96 8.77 -0.05 -3.50
C GLY A 96 9.19 1.02 -4.50
N ALA A 97 9.41 2.23 -4.02
CA ALA A 97 9.87 3.37 -4.82
C ALA A 97 8.98 3.63 -6.04
N VAL A 98 7.67 3.72 -5.80
CA VAL A 98 6.69 3.93 -6.87
C VAL A 98 6.96 5.23 -7.60
N GLN A 99 6.98 5.16 -8.93
CA GLN A 99 7.09 6.32 -9.81
C GLN A 99 5.97 6.27 -10.82
N LYS A 100 5.39 7.42 -11.10
CA LYS A 100 4.29 7.55 -12.07
C LYS A 100 4.78 8.34 -13.27
N ARG A 101 4.29 7.98 -14.45
CA ARG A 101 4.67 8.67 -15.68
C ARG A 101 3.81 9.91 -15.86
N ARG A 102 4.47 11.05 -16.11
CA ARG A 102 3.77 12.31 -16.41
C ARG A 102 3.32 12.34 -17.86
N GLU A 103 2.42 13.27 -18.17
CA GLU A 103 1.92 13.45 -19.54
C GLU A 103 3.04 13.72 -20.53
N ASP A 104 4.11 14.39 -20.11
CA ASP A 104 5.24 14.69 -20.98
C ASP A 104 6.20 13.51 -21.17
N GLY A 105 5.87 12.36 -20.60
CA GLY A 105 6.66 11.14 -20.73
C GLY A 105 7.76 10.96 -19.68
N THR A 106 7.95 11.94 -18.81
CA THR A 106 8.94 11.82 -17.73
C THR A 106 8.32 11.09 -16.54
N TRP A 107 9.18 10.57 -15.67
CA TRP A 107 8.75 9.87 -14.46
C TRP A 107 8.85 10.79 -13.25
N THR A 108 7.90 10.67 -12.33
CA THR A 108 7.99 11.35 -11.04
C THR A 108 9.16 10.78 -10.25
N SER A 109 9.59 11.52 -9.22
CA SER A 109 10.51 10.95 -8.25
C SER A 109 9.83 9.83 -7.47
N PRO A 110 10.59 8.86 -6.93
CA PRO A 110 10.00 7.85 -6.07
C PRO A 110 9.20 8.49 -4.93
N VAL A 111 8.06 7.88 -4.59
CA VAL A 111 7.17 8.39 -3.55
C VAL A 111 7.92 8.43 -2.22
N ALA A 112 7.89 9.58 -1.56
CA ALA A 112 8.47 9.75 -0.21
C ALA A 112 7.42 9.30 0.82
N ILE A 113 7.41 8.02 1.11
CA ILE A 113 6.39 7.39 1.96
C ILE A 113 6.21 8.13 3.28
N ALA A 114 7.30 8.49 3.94
CA ALA A 114 7.23 9.13 5.25
C ALA A 114 6.52 10.49 5.23
N GLU A 115 6.51 11.17 4.08
CA GLU A 115 5.89 12.49 3.95
C GLU A 115 4.38 12.42 3.72
N HIS A 116 3.88 11.24 3.33
CA HIS A 116 2.47 11.08 2.98
C HIS A 116 1.74 10.10 3.90
N ARG A 117 2.38 9.70 4.99
CA ARG A 117 1.82 8.72 5.93
C ARG A 117 1.01 9.38 7.02
N ASP A 118 -0.11 8.74 7.33
CA ASP A 118 -0.84 8.97 8.57
C ASP A 118 -0.78 7.68 9.38
N ILE A 119 -1.01 7.79 10.68
CA ILE A 119 -1.10 6.62 11.55
C ILE A 119 -2.54 6.50 12.02
N ILE A 120 -3.13 5.33 11.82
CA ILE A 120 -4.48 5.08 12.33
C ILE A 120 -4.45 3.96 13.36
N SER A 121 -5.37 4.05 14.32
CA SER A 121 -5.46 3.06 15.38
C SER A 121 -6.53 2.03 15.02
N VAL A 122 -6.14 0.77 14.91
CA VAL A 122 -7.03 -0.33 14.59
C VAL A 122 -6.72 -1.49 15.52
N GLU A 123 -7.67 -1.85 16.39
CA GLU A 123 -7.50 -2.98 17.31
C GLU A 123 -6.19 -2.96 18.10
N GLY A 124 -5.82 -1.79 18.59
CA GLY A 124 -4.59 -1.62 19.36
C GLY A 124 -3.33 -1.47 18.54
N MET A 125 -3.44 -1.54 17.22
CA MET A 125 -2.29 -1.37 16.32
C MET A 125 -2.23 0.08 15.81
N GLN A 126 -1.03 0.61 15.67
CA GLN A 126 -0.81 1.94 15.09
C GLN A 126 -0.33 1.74 13.67
N ILE A 127 -1.28 1.64 12.74
CA ILE A 127 -1.00 1.23 11.36
C ILE A 127 -0.70 2.43 10.49
N PRO A 128 0.45 2.43 9.78
CA PRO A 128 0.73 3.50 8.82
C PRO A 128 -0.08 3.29 7.54
N VAL A 129 -0.73 4.36 7.09
CA VAL A 129 -1.51 4.37 5.86
C VAL A 129 -1.12 5.61 5.06
N LEU A 130 -1.24 5.56 3.74
CA LEU A 130 -1.07 6.77 2.95
C LEU A 130 -2.29 7.66 3.16
N SER A 131 -2.06 8.96 3.28
CA SER A 131 -3.13 9.90 3.58
C SER A 131 -4.21 9.89 2.50
N LEU A 132 -5.45 10.21 2.88
CA LEU A 132 -6.54 10.29 1.92
C LEU A 132 -6.26 11.32 0.83
N GLN A 133 -5.61 12.42 1.18
CA GLN A 133 -5.24 13.44 0.21
C GLN A 133 -4.29 12.86 -0.85
N TYR A 134 -3.27 12.13 -0.41
CA TYR A 134 -2.33 11.50 -1.33
C TYR A 134 -3.04 10.45 -2.21
N GLU A 135 -3.89 9.62 -1.60
CA GLU A 135 -4.62 8.57 -2.33
C GLU A 135 -5.48 9.18 -3.45
N ALA A 136 -6.21 10.27 -3.14
CA ALA A 136 -7.04 10.91 -4.15
C ALA A 136 -6.21 11.45 -5.31
N GLN A 137 -5.09 12.09 -5.03
CA GLN A 137 -4.21 12.59 -6.07
C GLN A 137 -3.63 11.46 -6.92
N ALA A 138 -3.25 10.35 -6.28
CA ALA A 138 -2.68 9.21 -6.98
C ALA A 138 -3.70 8.58 -7.93
N TYR A 139 -4.95 8.43 -7.49
CA TYR A 139 -5.99 7.88 -8.35
C TYR A 139 -6.29 8.80 -9.53
N ASP A 140 -6.28 10.13 -9.32
CA ASP A 140 -6.43 11.08 -10.43
C ASP A 140 -5.31 10.92 -11.45
N GLN A 141 -4.07 10.80 -10.99
CA GLN A 141 -2.92 10.63 -11.88
C GLN A 141 -3.01 9.35 -12.72
N LEU A 142 -3.66 8.34 -12.18
CA LEU A 142 -3.84 7.06 -12.89
C LEU A 142 -5.13 7.01 -13.70
N GLY A 143 -5.87 8.13 -13.77
CA GLY A 143 -7.12 8.20 -14.53
C GLY A 143 -8.31 7.58 -13.83
N ARG A 144 -8.19 7.27 -12.53
CA ARG A 144 -9.26 6.65 -11.75
C ARG A 144 -10.01 7.71 -10.94
N ASN A 145 -10.59 8.66 -11.66
CA ASN A 145 -11.23 9.84 -11.06
C ASN A 145 -12.43 9.51 -10.18
N GLU A 146 -13.16 8.43 -10.49
CA GLU A 146 -14.31 8.02 -9.67
C GLU A 146 -13.88 7.67 -8.25
N ARG A 147 -12.78 6.91 -8.12
CA ARG A 147 -12.25 6.55 -6.81
C ARG A 147 -11.77 7.79 -6.06
N ALA A 148 -11.09 8.70 -6.77
CA ALA A 148 -10.63 9.96 -6.17
C ALA A 148 -11.79 10.78 -5.64
N ASP A 149 -12.90 10.83 -6.39
CA ASP A 149 -14.10 11.58 -5.97
C ASP A 149 -14.74 10.97 -4.72
N VAL A 150 -14.79 9.63 -4.65
CA VAL A 150 -15.31 8.96 -3.45
C VAL A 150 -14.51 9.37 -2.23
N ILE A 151 -13.19 9.41 -2.35
CA ILE A 151 -12.31 9.81 -1.25
C ILE A 151 -12.59 11.25 -0.85
N ARG A 152 -12.70 12.16 -1.80
CA ARG A 152 -12.93 13.58 -1.51
C ARG A 152 -14.27 13.82 -0.83
N LYS A 153 -15.29 13.10 -1.23
CA LYS A 153 -16.62 13.24 -0.62
C LYS A 153 -16.66 12.71 0.81
N HIS A 154 -15.81 11.75 1.12
CA HIS A 154 -15.75 11.15 2.45
C HIS A 154 -15.10 12.09 3.47
N ARG A 155 -14.20 12.96 3.03
CA ARG A 155 -13.42 13.84 3.90
C ARG A 155 -14.23 14.96 4.53
#